data_f0d3ed19b0117856db4aec22c0b4a7e3
#
_entry.id   f0d3ed19b0117856db4aec22c0b4a7e3
#
_cell.length_a   1.000
_cell.length_b   1.000
_cell.length_c   1.000
_cell.angle_alpha   90.00
_cell.angle_beta   90.00
_cell.angle_gamma   90.00
#
_symmetry.space_group_name_H-M   'P 1'
#
loop_
_entity.id
_entity.type
_entity.pdbx_description
1 polymer ?
#
loop_
_entity_poly.entity_id
_entity_poly.type
_entity_poly.pdbx_seq_one_letter_code
_entity_poly.pdbx_strand_id
1 'polypeptide(L)'
;YDKKNVISEEDITSVCAYSKIFDALVFVTNSDLKNSELEKIKPYVSKCICRENKGLDFGAWKEAILLLGREKLTEYDELVLCNNSCFAPIFPLEKMFYEMEQENVDFWGNCIFPYLPDGSYIHKDCIPEHLQSYFTVYNKRVLSSNVFLKFWEEIPVYENYIDVVGNCESQFTKILADAGFIYSPYVKESYYICQYLQNYSVPY
;
A
#
# COMPACT_ATOMS: atom_id res chain seq x y z
N TYR A 1 0.87 -4.55 -12.51
CA TYR A 1 1.43 -4.96 -13.81
C TYR A 1 0.85 -6.30 -14.25
N ASP A 2 0.25 -6.33 -15.43
CA ASP A 2 -0.25 -7.56 -16.07
C ASP A 2 0.53 -7.84 -17.37
N LYS A 3 1.06 -9.08 -17.52
CA LYS A 3 1.86 -9.48 -18.69
C LYS A 3 1.06 -9.53 -20.00
N LYS A 4 -0.27 -9.65 -19.93
CA LYS A 4 -1.16 -9.69 -21.09
C LYS A 4 -1.67 -8.30 -21.47
N ASN A 5 -1.32 -7.27 -20.66
CA ASN A 5 -1.80 -5.90 -20.82
C ASN A 5 -3.34 -5.81 -20.86
N VAL A 6 -3.98 -6.46 -19.89
CA VAL A 6 -5.43 -6.44 -19.71
C VAL A 6 -5.79 -6.05 -18.27
N ILE A 7 -6.98 -5.48 -18.10
CA ILE A 7 -7.60 -5.26 -16.80
C ILE A 7 -8.50 -6.46 -16.52
N SER A 8 -8.23 -7.17 -15.44
CA SER A 8 -8.96 -8.37 -15.05
C SER A 8 -10.35 -8.03 -14.49
N GLU A 9 -11.24 -9.01 -14.42
CA GLU A 9 -12.55 -8.84 -13.76
C GLU A 9 -12.39 -8.59 -12.26
N GLU A 10 -11.35 -9.15 -11.66
CA GLU A 10 -10.97 -8.91 -10.26
C GLU A 10 -10.57 -7.44 -10.05
N ASP A 11 -9.74 -6.87 -10.93
CA ASP A 11 -9.36 -5.45 -10.87
C ASP A 11 -10.60 -4.55 -11.01
N ILE A 12 -11.50 -4.85 -11.96
CA ILE A 12 -12.75 -4.09 -12.16
C ILE A 12 -13.63 -4.16 -10.90
N THR A 13 -13.75 -5.34 -10.31
CA THR A 13 -14.54 -5.56 -9.09
C THR A 13 -13.98 -4.74 -7.94
N SER A 14 -12.66 -4.76 -7.74
CA SER A 14 -11.99 -4.00 -6.69
C SER A 14 -12.15 -2.49 -6.88
N VAL A 15 -11.89 -2.00 -8.09
CA VAL A 15 -12.01 -0.58 -8.43
C VAL A 15 -13.44 -0.09 -8.28
N CYS A 16 -14.44 -0.89 -8.70
CA CYS A 16 -15.86 -0.60 -8.51
C CYS A 16 -16.25 -0.53 -7.04
N ALA A 17 -15.70 -1.42 -6.19
CA ALA A 17 -15.97 -1.39 -4.76
C ALA A 17 -15.34 -0.15 -4.10
N TYR A 18 -14.10 0.16 -4.43
CA TYR A 18 -13.39 1.34 -3.91
C TYR A 18 -14.06 2.65 -4.32
N SER A 19 -14.57 2.76 -5.55
CA SER A 19 -15.25 3.97 -6.04
C SER A 19 -16.53 4.33 -5.28
N LYS A 20 -17.08 3.41 -4.50
CA LYS A 20 -18.27 3.65 -3.66
C LYS A 20 -17.94 4.25 -2.30
N ILE A 21 -16.67 4.20 -1.91
CA ILE A 21 -16.20 4.58 -0.57
C ILE A 21 -15.30 5.80 -0.63
N PHE A 22 -14.45 5.90 -1.67
CA PHE A 22 -13.46 6.95 -1.77
C PHE A 22 -13.93 8.06 -2.71
N ASP A 23 -13.75 9.32 -2.30
CA ASP A 23 -14.11 10.50 -3.08
C ASP A 23 -13.28 10.64 -4.37
N ALA A 24 -12.05 10.14 -4.34
CA ALA A 24 -11.15 10.12 -5.49
C ALA A 24 -10.39 8.81 -5.58
N LEU A 25 -10.34 8.24 -6.77
CA LEU A 25 -9.61 7.02 -7.06
C LEU A 25 -8.65 7.24 -8.22
N VAL A 26 -7.35 7.08 -7.97
CA VAL A 26 -6.31 7.14 -9.00
C VAL A 26 -5.84 5.72 -9.30
N PHE A 27 -6.08 5.26 -10.51
CA PHE A 27 -5.59 3.97 -10.97
C PHE A 27 -4.22 4.14 -11.65
N VAL A 28 -3.22 3.46 -11.12
CA VAL A 28 -1.86 3.48 -11.70
C VAL A 28 -1.53 2.10 -12.26
N THR A 29 -1.12 2.05 -13.49
CA THR A 29 -0.75 0.80 -14.15
C THR A 29 0.66 0.86 -14.71
N ASN A 30 1.41 -0.22 -14.48
CA ASN A 30 2.72 -0.46 -15.07
C ASN A 30 2.62 -1.30 -16.37
N SER A 31 1.39 -1.55 -16.87
CA SER A 31 1.12 -2.30 -18.10
C SER A 31 0.86 -1.34 -19.26
N ASP A 32 1.21 -1.78 -20.46
CA ASP A 32 0.88 -1.05 -21.71
C ASP A 32 -0.55 -1.37 -22.14
N LEU A 33 -1.52 -0.74 -21.46
CA LEU A 33 -2.93 -0.98 -21.67
C LEU A 33 -3.44 -0.27 -22.92
N LYS A 34 -4.26 -0.97 -23.71
CA LYS A 34 -5.03 -0.36 -24.78
C LYS A 34 -6.17 0.51 -24.21
N ASN A 35 -6.60 1.50 -24.99
CA ASN A 35 -7.75 2.34 -24.60
C ASN A 35 -9.01 1.53 -24.26
N SER A 36 -9.26 0.41 -24.97
CA SER A 36 -10.40 -0.46 -24.68
C SER A 36 -10.35 -1.10 -23.28
N GLU A 37 -9.16 -1.33 -22.73
CA GLU A 37 -8.99 -1.82 -21.37
C GLU A 37 -9.26 -0.69 -20.36
N LEU A 38 -8.73 0.50 -20.60
CA LEU A 38 -8.95 1.66 -19.75
C LEU A 38 -10.42 2.08 -19.65
N GLU A 39 -11.18 1.94 -20.73
CA GLU A 39 -12.63 2.22 -20.74
C GLU A 39 -13.42 1.34 -19.75
N LYS A 40 -12.92 0.14 -19.40
CA LYS A 40 -13.56 -0.76 -18.41
C LYS A 40 -13.61 -0.17 -17.00
N ILE A 41 -12.60 0.60 -16.60
CA ILE A 41 -12.47 1.18 -15.26
C ILE A 41 -12.78 2.69 -15.23
N LYS A 42 -12.83 3.34 -16.37
CA LYS A 42 -13.06 4.78 -16.49
C LYS A 42 -14.27 5.31 -15.70
N PRO A 43 -15.40 4.59 -15.60
CA PRO A 43 -16.52 5.04 -14.78
C PRO A 43 -16.24 5.13 -13.29
N TYR A 44 -15.21 4.46 -12.80
CA TYR A 44 -14.93 4.26 -11.40
C TYR A 44 -13.72 5.06 -10.90
N VAL A 45 -12.91 5.64 -11.80
CA VAL A 45 -11.66 6.30 -11.45
C VAL A 45 -11.68 7.78 -11.79
N SER A 46 -11.12 8.59 -10.91
CA SER A 46 -10.94 10.03 -11.15
C SER A 46 -9.78 10.29 -12.12
N LYS A 47 -8.79 9.41 -12.13
CA LYS A 47 -7.61 9.51 -12.99
C LYS A 47 -7.01 8.14 -13.24
N CYS A 48 -6.45 7.95 -14.44
CA CYS A 48 -5.63 6.81 -14.79
C CYS A 48 -4.22 7.28 -15.17
N ILE A 49 -3.19 6.60 -14.65
CA ILE A 49 -1.78 6.86 -14.95
C ILE A 49 -1.20 5.58 -15.55
N CYS A 50 -0.79 5.64 -16.81
CA CYS A 50 -0.06 4.56 -17.47
C CYS A 50 1.43 4.91 -17.46
N ARG A 51 2.26 4.00 -16.98
CA ARG A 51 3.70 4.24 -16.79
C ARG A 51 4.53 3.01 -17.14
N GLU A 52 5.82 3.20 -17.32
CA GLU A 52 6.76 2.10 -17.45
C GLU A 52 6.81 1.24 -16.17
N ASN A 53 7.03 -0.06 -16.33
CA ASN A 53 7.15 -0.98 -15.19
C ASN A 53 8.52 -0.85 -14.51
N LYS A 54 8.68 0.21 -13.72
CA LYS A 54 9.88 0.51 -12.91
C LYS A 54 9.48 0.82 -11.48
N GLY A 55 10.20 0.27 -10.50
CA GLY A 55 9.97 0.55 -9.09
C GLY A 55 8.74 -0.14 -8.50
N LEU A 56 8.14 -1.07 -9.21
CA LEU A 56 6.96 -1.83 -8.78
C LEU A 56 5.84 -0.92 -8.23
N ASP A 57 5.19 -1.32 -7.13
CA ASP A 57 4.11 -0.56 -6.52
C ASP A 57 4.60 0.76 -5.90
N PHE A 58 5.76 0.76 -5.25
CA PHE A 58 6.32 1.97 -4.67
C PHE A 58 6.69 3.01 -5.74
N GLY A 59 7.18 2.57 -6.90
CA GLY A 59 7.38 3.46 -8.04
C GLY A 59 6.07 4.05 -8.57
N ALA A 60 5.01 3.25 -8.62
CA ALA A 60 3.69 3.69 -9.06
C ALA A 60 3.07 4.71 -8.07
N TRP A 61 3.11 4.42 -6.78
CA TRP A 61 2.63 5.33 -5.73
C TRP A 61 3.44 6.62 -5.66
N LYS A 62 4.77 6.53 -5.74
CA LYS A 62 5.66 7.71 -5.83
C LYS A 62 5.19 8.65 -6.94
N GLU A 63 5.02 8.15 -8.16
CA GLU A 63 4.62 8.95 -9.30
C GLU A 63 3.25 9.59 -9.10
N ALA A 64 2.27 8.85 -8.60
CA ALA A 64 0.94 9.37 -8.32
C ALA A 64 0.95 10.45 -7.23
N ILE A 65 1.66 10.23 -6.13
CA ILE A 65 1.77 11.16 -4.99
C ILE A 65 2.47 12.46 -5.43
N LEU A 66 3.59 12.36 -6.15
CA LEU A 66 4.31 13.53 -6.65
C LEU A 66 3.49 14.30 -7.69
N LEU A 67 2.73 13.60 -8.51
CA LEU A 67 1.84 14.24 -9.51
C LEU A 67 0.65 14.97 -8.86
N LEU A 68 0.11 14.45 -7.75
CA LEU A 68 -0.91 15.15 -6.96
C LEU A 68 -0.33 16.39 -6.29
N GLY A 69 0.88 16.29 -5.79
CA GLY A 69 1.55 17.35 -5.06
C GLY A 69 1.00 17.57 -3.64
N ARG A 70 1.79 18.25 -2.84
CA ARG A 70 1.51 18.48 -1.42
C ARG A 70 0.16 19.16 -1.17
N GLU A 71 -0.12 20.22 -1.90
CA GLU A 71 -1.34 21.01 -1.71
C GLU A 71 -2.58 20.13 -1.87
N LYS A 72 -2.63 19.35 -2.96
CA LYS A 72 -3.78 18.47 -3.22
C LYS A 72 -3.88 17.33 -2.22
N LEU A 73 -2.77 16.72 -1.81
CA LEU A 73 -2.76 15.66 -0.80
C LEU A 73 -3.34 16.13 0.53
N THR A 74 -3.05 17.36 0.94
CA THR A 74 -3.53 17.91 2.22
C THR A 74 -4.99 18.37 2.22
N GLU A 75 -5.67 18.35 1.06
CA GLU A 75 -7.11 18.54 1.00
C GLU A 75 -7.89 17.31 1.47
N TYR A 76 -7.32 16.12 1.37
CA TYR A 76 -7.94 14.87 1.80
C TYR A 76 -7.70 14.60 3.29
N ASP A 77 -8.63 13.93 3.92
CA ASP A 77 -8.51 13.50 5.31
C ASP A 77 -7.68 12.24 5.44
N GLU A 78 -7.74 11.37 4.42
CA GLU A 78 -6.97 10.12 4.35
C GLU A 78 -6.48 9.84 2.93
N LEU A 79 -5.36 9.13 2.83
CA LEU A 79 -4.84 8.51 1.61
C LEU A 79 -4.77 7.00 1.81
N VAL A 80 -5.35 6.25 0.89
CA VAL A 80 -5.19 4.80 0.82
C VAL A 80 -4.20 4.45 -0.28
N LEU A 81 -3.18 3.68 0.07
CA LEU A 81 -2.30 3.02 -0.89
C LEU A 81 -2.64 1.54 -0.90
N CYS A 82 -3.00 1.02 -2.06
CA CYS A 82 -3.31 -0.40 -2.23
C CYS A 82 -2.83 -0.91 -3.58
N ASN A 83 -2.69 -2.22 -3.69
CA ASN A 83 -2.34 -2.91 -4.93
C ASN A 83 -3.27 -4.10 -5.17
N ASN A 84 -3.08 -4.81 -6.28
CA ASN A 84 -3.85 -5.98 -6.64
C ASN A 84 -3.16 -7.32 -6.29
N SER A 85 -2.22 -7.31 -5.35
CA SER A 85 -1.57 -8.55 -4.87
C SER A 85 -2.53 -9.44 -4.09
N CYS A 86 -3.59 -8.86 -3.52
CA CYS A 86 -4.65 -9.56 -2.81
C CYS A 86 -5.98 -9.37 -3.50
N PHE A 87 -6.80 -10.42 -3.54
CA PHE A 87 -8.19 -10.32 -3.97
C PHE A 87 -9.01 -9.57 -2.91
N ALA A 88 -9.46 -8.38 -3.22
CA ALA A 88 -10.16 -7.49 -2.28
C ALA A 88 -11.16 -6.57 -3.01
N PRO A 89 -12.18 -6.08 -2.29
CA PRO A 89 -12.58 -6.46 -0.94
C PRO A 89 -13.45 -7.72 -0.92
N ILE A 90 -13.21 -8.61 0.06
CA ILE A 90 -14.09 -9.78 0.29
C ILE A 90 -15.28 -9.38 1.18
N PHE A 91 -15.06 -8.43 2.08
CA PHE A 91 -16.06 -7.88 2.97
C PHE A 91 -16.23 -6.37 2.74
N PRO A 92 -17.38 -5.78 3.11
CA PRO A 92 -17.58 -4.33 3.05
C PRO A 92 -16.46 -3.59 3.79
N LEU A 93 -15.79 -2.66 3.12
CA LEU A 93 -14.68 -1.89 3.69
C LEU A 93 -15.15 -0.90 4.75
N GLU A 94 -16.40 -0.44 4.69
CA GLU A 94 -16.98 0.53 5.62
C GLU A 94 -16.84 0.08 7.07
N LYS A 95 -16.98 -1.23 7.31
CA LYS A 95 -16.80 -1.78 8.66
C LYS A 95 -15.36 -1.60 9.14
N MET A 96 -14.39 -1.91 8.28
CA MET A 96 -12.97 -1.79 8.60
C MET A 96 -12.58 -0.34 8.89
N PHE A 97 -13.03 0.61 8.06
CA PHE A 97 -12.79 2.03 8.29
C PHE A 97 -13.46 2.51 9.57
N TYR A 98 -14.73 2.15 9.82
CA TYR A 98 -15.43 2.51 11.04
C TYR A 98 -14.73 1.99 12.32
N GLU A 99 -14.23 0.75 12.28
CA GLU A 99 -13.51 0.17 13.42
C GLU A 99 -12.16 0.87 13.64
N MET A 100 -11.43 1.17 12.56
CA MET A 100 -10.14 1.86 12.66
C MET A 100 -10.27 3.35 13.02
N GLU A 101 -11.38 4.00 12.70
CA GLU A 101 -11.69 5.37 13.14
C GLU A 101 -11.78 5.48 14.68
N GLN A 102 -12.15 4.38 15.35
CA GLN A 102 -12.18 4.36 16.83
C GLN A 102 -10.78 4.17 17.46
N GLU A 103 -9.80 3.79 16.68
CA GLU A 103 -8.41 3.65 17.11
C GLU A 103 -7.70 5.01 17.04
N ASN A 104 -6.91 5.33 18.04
CA ASN A 104 -6.13 6.58 18.04
C ASN A 104 -4.80 6.38 17.31
N VAL A 105 -4.86 6.20 15.98
CA VAL A 105 -3.70 5.94 15.13
C VAL A 105 -3.57 6.99 14.02
N ASP A 106 -2.36 7.20 13.55
CA ASP A 106 -2.07 8.13 12.46
C ASP A 106 -2.06 7.44 11.10
N PHE A 107 -1.72 6.15 11.09
CA PHE A 107 -1.77 5.31 9.91
C PHE A 107 -1.99 3.84 10.30
N TRP A 108 -2.51 3.08 9.37
CA TRP A 108 -2.82 1.68 9.61
C TRP A 108 -2.78 0.87 8.31
N GLY A 109 -2.79 -0.46 8.43
CA GLY A 109 -2.86 -1.37 7.30
C GLY A 109 -3.58 -2.65 7.68
N ASN A 110 -3.83 -3.52 6.71
CA ASN A 110 -4.53 -4.77 6.98
C ASN A 110 -3.76 -5.65 7.97
N CYS A 111 -2.51 -5.93 7.67
CA CYS A 111 -1.67 -6.83 8.45
C CYS A 111 -0.31 -6.22 8.71
N ILE A 112 0.35 -6.76 9.72
CA ILE A 112 1.72 -6.42 10.08
C ILE A 112 2.64 -7.59 9.72
N PHE A 113 3.84 -7.27 9.27
CA PHE A 113 4.93 -8.22 9.18
C PHE A 113 5.78 -8.09 10.44
N PRO A 114 6.04 -9.18 11.19
CA PRO A 114 6.76 -9.09 12.46
C PRO A 114 8.25 -8.76 12.26
N TYR A 115 8.88 -8.24 13.30
CA TYR A 115 10.33 -8.08 13.31
C TYR A 115 11.05 -9.42 13.10
N LEU A 116 12.01 -9.45 12.18
CA LEU A 116 12.92 -10.57 12.01
C LEU A 116 14.37 -10.13 12.26
N PRO A 117 15.12 -10.87 13.11
CA PRO A 117 16.52 -10.54 13.43
C PRO A 117 17.49 -10.81 12.29
N ASP A 118 17.09 -11.56 11.28
CA ASP A 118 17.86 -11.83 10.06
C ASP A 118 17.16 -11.21 8.86
N GLY A 119 17.79 -10.20 8.26
CA GLY A 119 17.36 -9.52 7.05
C GLY A 119 18.23 -9.82 5.83
N SER A 120 19.09 -10.83 5.89
CA SER A 120 20.06 -11.14 4.83
C SER A 120 19.41 -11.33 3.47
N TYR A 121 18.21 -11.88 3.43
CA TYR A 121 17.44 -12.13 2.21
C TYR A 121 17.06 -10.81 1.49
N ILE A 122 16.91 -9.69 2.18
CA ILE A 122 16.67 -8.36 1.62
C ILE A 122 17.90 -7.44 1.72
N HIS A 123 19.10 -8.02 1.93
CA HIS A 123 20.36 -7.30 2.07
C HIS A 123 20.38 -6.29 3.23
N LYS A 124 19.76 -6.64 4.36
CA LYS A 124 19.72 -5.86 5.61
C LYS A 124 20.19 -6.71 6.80
N ASP A 125 20.54 -6.04 7.88
CA ASP A 125 20.90 -6.73 9.13
C ASP A 125 19.67 -7.38 9.80
N CYS A 126 18.53 -6.69 9.70
CA CYS A 126 17.24 -7.18 10.20
C CYS A 126 16.09 -6.69 9.31
N ILE A 127 14.91 -7.27 9.47
CA ILE A 127 13.68 -6.77 8.90
C ILE A 127 12.88 -6.11 10.03
N PRO A 128 12.68 -4.78 10.00
CA PRO A 128 11.82 -4.11 10.97
C PRO A 128 10.39 -4.62 10.90
N GLU A 129 9.68 -4.59 12.04
CA GLU A 129 8.23 -4.72 12.01
C GLU A 129 7.64 -3.63 11.12
N HIS A 130 6.71 -3.99 10.24
CA HIS A 130 6.10 -3.05 9.31
C HIS A 130 4.71 -3.49 8.86
N LEU A 131 3.87 -2.51 8.51
CA LEU A 131 2.60 -2.77 7.83
C LEU A 131 2.87 -3.30 6.43
N GLN A 132 2.16 -4.37 6.05
CA GLN A 132 2.27 -4.89 4.69
C GLN A 132 1.64 -3.93 3.69
N SER A 133 2.35 -3.66 2.61
CA SER A 133 2.07 -2.55 1.70
C SER A 133 0.84 -2.74 0.81
N TYR A 134 0.28 -3.95 0.71
CA TYR A 134 -0.85 -4.20 -0.19
C TYR A 134 -2.14 -3.44 0.17
N PHE A 135 -2.28 -2.93 1.41
CA PHE A 135 -3.35 -2.02 1.81
C PHE A 135 -2.93 -1.23 3.05
N THR A 136 -2.72 0.07 2.89
CA THR A 136 -2.33 1.00 3.97
C THR A 136 -3.06 2.32 3.87
N VAL A 137 -3.39 2.91 5.02
CA VAL A 137 -4.16 4.15 5.15
C VAL A 137 -3.38 5.15 5.99
N TYR A 138 -3.30 6.38 5.54
CA TYR A 138 -2.55 7.47 6.17
C TYR A 138 -3.48 8.65 6.39
N ASN A 139 -3.61 9.11 7.64
CA ASN A 139 -4.44 10.26 7.96
C ASN A 139 -3.79 11.59 7.56
N LYS A 140 -4.55 12.66 7.61
CA LYS A 140 -4.12 14.02 7.25
C LYS A 140 -2.87 14.49 8.01
N ARG A 141 -2.68 14.06 9.26
CA ARG A 141 -1.49 14.41 10.04
C ARG A 141 -0.23 13.84 9.39
N VAL A 142 -0.28 12.60 8.93
CA VAL A 142 0.82 11.97 8.18
C VAL A 142 1.02 12.66 6.83
N LEU A 143 -0.06 12.84 6.06
CA LEU A 143 -0.02 13.45 4.71
C LEU A 143 0.57 14.86 4.71
N SER A 144 0.32 15.63 5.78
CA SER A 144 0.82 17.00 5.93
C SER A 144 2.28 17.05 6.40
N SER A 145 2.87 15.93 6.79
CA SER A 145 4.21 15.88 7.37
C SER A 145 5.31 15.97 6.31
N ASN A 146 6.40 16.61 6.68
CA ASN A 146 7.59 16.65 5.82
C ASN A 146 8.22 15.26 5.68
N VAL A 147 8.08 14.38 6.67
CA VAL A 147 8.65 13.03 6.65
C VAL A 147 7.99 12.17 5.58
N PHE A 148 6.64 12.23 5.48
CA PHE A 148 5.90 11.52 4.44
C PHE A 148 6.31 11.97 3.04
N LEU A 149 6.28 13.28 2.80
CA LEU A 149 6.60 13.83 1.49
C LEU A 149 8.06 13.58 1.09
N LYS A 150 8.98 13.81 2.02
CA LYS A 150 10.41 13.58 1.80
C LYS A 150 10.71 12.12 1.45
N PHE A 151 10.05 11.16 2.10
CA PHE A 151 10.18 9.75 1.73
C PHE A 151 9.86 9.54 0.25
N TRP A 152 8.70 10.00 -0.21
CA TRP A 152 8.28 9.82 -1.60
C TRP A 152 9.15 10.62 -2.60
N GLU A 153 9.66 11.76 -2.22
CA GLU A 153 10.58 12.54 -3.04
C GLU A 153 11.95 11.85 -3.21
N GLU A 154 12.49 11.30 -2.12
CA GLU A 154 13.87 10.81 -2.06
C GLU A 154 14.05 9.34 -2.41
N ILE A 155 13.04 8.47 -2.24
CA ILE A 155 13.23 7.05 -2.58
C ILE A 155 13.63 6.90 -4.05
N PRO A 156 14.70 6.13 -4.33
CA PRO A 156 15.04 5.79 -5.71
C PRO A 156 13.98 4.91 -6.36
N VAL A 157 13.96 4.89 -7.68
CA VAL A 157 13.17 3.91 -8.43
C VAL A 157 14.00 2.65 -8.56
N TYR A 158 13.75 1.66 -7.72
CA TYR A 158 14.45 0.40 -7.72
C TYR A 158 13.98 -0.50 -8.86
N GLU A 159 14.89 -1.28 -9.44
CA GLU A 159 14.57 -2.16 -10.57
C GLU A 159 14.13 -3.57 -10.15
N ASN A 160 14.51 -4.00 -8.95
CA ASN A 160 14.22 -5.35 -8.48
C ASN A 160 13.38 -5.36 -7.20
N TYR A 161 12.71 -6.49 -6.98
CA TYR A 161 11.79 -6.70 -5.87
C TYR A 161 12.49 -6.61 -4.50
N ILE A 162 13.68 -7.19 -4.36
CA ILE A 162 14.41 -7.24 -3.09
C ILE A 162 14.76 -5.85 -2.60
N ASP A 163 15.21 -4.97 -3.50
CA ASP A 163 15.54 -3.58 -3.17
C ASP A 163 14.29 -2.78 -2.79
N VAL A 164 13.14 -3.00 -3.46
CA VAL A 164 11.87 -2.35 -3.09
C VAL A 164 11.43 -2.80 -1.70
N VAL A 165 11.43 -4.11 -1.41
CA VAL A 165 11.08 -4.62 -0.08
C VAL A 165 12.05 -4.11 0.98
N GLY A 166 13.36 -4.20 0.72
CA GLY A 166 14.40 -3.85 1.69
C GLY A 166 14.52 -2.36 1.99
N ASN A 167 14.21 -1.48 1.04
CA ASN A 167 14.42 -0.03 1.20
C ASN A 167 13.12 0.78 1.25
N CYS A 168 11.99 0.21 0.83
CA CYS A 168 10.70 0.89 0.86
C CYS A 168 9.74 0.21 1.83
N GLU A 169 9.21 -0.97 1.50
CA GLU A 169 8.16 -1.64 2.28
C GLU A 169 8.57 -1.85 3.74
N SER A 170 9.70 -2.51 3.97
CA SER A 170 10.17 -2.81 5.32
C SER A 170 10.61 -1.58 6.13
N GLN A 171 10.84 -0.44 5.49
CA GLN A 171 11.35 0.77 6.16
C GLN A 171 10.28 1.83 6.39
N PHE A 172 9.25 1.91 5.56
CA PHE A 172 8.34 3.04 5.56
C PHE A 172 7.55 3.17 6.88
N THR A 173 7.04 2.06 7.42
CA THR A 173 6.39 2.06 8.75
C THR A 173 7.35 2.55 9.83
N LYS A 174 8.59 2.04 9.84
CA LYS A 174 9.60 2.45 10.82
C LYS A 174 9.94 3.94 10.71
N ILE A 175 10.12 4.47 9.50
CA ILE A 175 10.43 5.88 9.26
C ILE A 175 9.33 6.79 9.83
N LEU A 176 8.07 6.43 9.64
CA LEU A 176 6.94 7.19 10.19
C LEU A 176 6.85 7.03 11.71
N ALA A 177 7.03 5.82 12.24
CA ALA A 177 7.02 5.57 13.68
C ALA A 177 8.16 6.31 14.41
N ASP A 178 9.36 6.31 13.87
CA ASP A 178 10.51 7.06 14.40
C ASP A 178 10.26 8.58 14.41
N ALA A 179 9.40 9.07 13.52
CA ALA A 179 8.95 10.46 13.49
C ALA A 179 7.79 10.77 14.47
N GLY A 180 7.36 9.77 15.27
CA GLY A 180 6.34 9.92 16.30
C GLY A 180 4.91 9.76 15.82
N PHE A 181 4.69 9.06 14.69
CA PHE A 181 3.37 8.65 14.24
C PHE A 181 3.00 7.29 14.82
N ILE A 182 1.74 7.15 15.22
CA ILE A 182 1.19 5.93 15.82
C ILE A 182 0.53 5.08 14.73
N TYR A 183 0.82 3.78 14.71
CA TYR A 183 0.22 2.86 13.76
C TYR A 183 -0.37 1.62 14.42
N SER A 184 -1.25 0.94 13.69
CA SER A 184 -1.81 -0.36 14.10
C SER A 184 -2.18 -1.18 12.85
N PRO A 185 -2.07 -2.51 12.89
CA PRO A 185 -2.74 -3.34 11.92
C PRO A 185 -4.22 -3.46 12.24
N TYR A 186 -5.07 -3.57 11.23
CA TYR A 186 -6.49 -3.92 11.40
C TYR A 186 -6.64 -5.32 11.97
N VAL A 187 -5.95 -6.30 11.40
CA VAL A 187 -5.92 -7.67 11.90
C VAL A 187 -4.89 -7.76 13.03
N LYS A 188 -5.36 -7.76 14.27
CA LYS A 188 -4.51 -7.88 15.46
C LYS A 188 -3.89 -9.29 15.51
N GLU A 189 -2.60 -9.36 15.67
CA GLU A 189 -1.72 -10.54 15.50
C GLU A 189 -2.07 -11.80 16.28
N SER A 190 -2.74 -11.69 17.41
CA SER A 190 -2.92 -12.81 18.34
C SER A 190 -3.61 -14.05 17.75
N TYR A 191 -4.27 -13.89 16.59
CA TYR A 191 -5.04 -14.97 15.99
C TYR A 191 -4.28 -15.79 14.92
N TYR A 192 -3.35 -15.19 14.18
CA TYR A 192 -2.73 -15.85 13.01
C TYR A 192 -1.32 -16.37 13.25
N ILE A 193 -0.49 -15.67 13.99
CA ILE A 193 0.90 -16.10 14.26
C ILE A 193 0.91 -17.36 15.12
N CYS A 194 0.04 -17.47 16.14
CA CYS A 194 -0.03 -18.69 16.95
C CYS A 194 -0.42 -19.92 16.12
N GLN A 195 -1.34 -19.80 15.15
CA GLN A 195 -1.68 -20.91 14.26
C GLN A 195 -0.58 -21.24 13.26
N TYR A 196 0.09 -20.23 12.72
CA TYR A 196 1.16 -20.43 11.74
C TYR A 196 2.39 -21.09 12.39
N LEU A 197 2.83 -20.62 13.54
CA LEU A 197 3.96 -21.19 14.28
C LEU A 197 3.66 -22.58 14.87
N GLN A 198 2.39 -22.87 15.21
CA GLN A 198 2.00 -24.21 15.67
C GLN A 198 1.94 -25.24 14.53
N ASN A 199 1.65 -24.81 13.31
CA ASN A 199 1.53 -25.71 12.16
C ASN A 199 2.83 -25.88 11.37
N TYR A 200 3.82 -25.01 11.55
CA TYR A 200 5.12 -25.05 10.89
C TYR A 200 6.26 -25.15 11.91
N SER A 201 6.17 -26.10 12.82
CA SER A 201 7.38 -26.63 13.44
C SER A 201 8.12 -27.40 12.34
N VAL A 202 9.01 -26.70 11.62
CA VAL A 202 9.93 -27.31 10.66
C VAL A 202 10.84 -28.20 11.49
N PRO A 203 10.88 -29.52 11.28
CA PRO A 203 11.94 -30.34 11.89
C PRO A 203 13.27 -29.90 11.26
N TYR A 204 14.22 -29.59 12.12
CA TYR A 204 15.61 -29.38 11.74
C TYR A 204 16.19 -30.67 11.16
#